data_9ba0a748db8541998dab09f06e6f0049
#
_entry.id   9ba0a748db8541998dab09f06e6f0049
#
_cell.length_a   1.000
_cell.length_b   1.000
_cell.length_c   1.000
_cell.angle_alpha   90.00
_cell.angle_beta   90.00
_cell.angle_gamma   90.00
#
_symmetry.space_group_name_H-M   'P 1'
#
loop_
_entity.id
_entity.type
_entity.pdbx_description
1 polymer ?
#
loop_
_entity_poly.entity_id
_entity_poly.type
_entity_poly.pdbx_seq_one_letter_code
_entity_poly.pdbx_strand_id
1 'polypeptide(L)'
;NSFEDANLTPTAFGKAGAVTSGYRAFMPGFSQFVVAETGPRIAGRFPLQFGVPGRFGPWKTSDDPNSAQWNLVDVTCLNGIGERVNVTRDPDTGGVDFSQVAPASSPAALPITCTFTNEEKVPKLRIQKDLESVEGATTDDITVTYRISATNDGSLKGTTGRLTDTPDFAPGLNVRSAAVATTLEGLASAAVQPAAASYVLTEGADLEPGHSATWYIRMRVSRDKTAAGYNEVALECATQNHRLSPKNGLYNRVSGNYDHDGESNNEACAPVRPRPIRIEKAGTQPIGQRNEDGTYPLEGAAFAIYDNEALSGTPVSVLEGGSAFVSAPLEVDRSYWLVETRAPAGHVLLPRPIPFHISVGTDAAASTVITTDFGPDDGFSSVRVLPAKAGTGDAALPGIRVVDTQVG
;
A
#
# COMPACT_ATOMS: atom_id res chain seq x y z
N ASN A 1 -41.46 -44.59 4.58
CA ASN A 1 -41.99 -43.38 5.17
C ASN A 1 -40.94 -42.29 5.03
N SER A 2 -41.13 -41.44 4.05
CA SER A 2 -40.31 -40.27 3.89
C SER A 2 -40.81 -39.20 4.85
N PHE A 3 -39.92 -38.65 5.66
CA PHE A 3 -40.21 -37.43 6.42
C PHE A 3 -40.02 -36.24 5.50
N GLU A 4 -41.04 -35.97 4.69
CA GLU A 4 -41.01 -34.79 3.80
C GLU A 4 -41.31 -33.48 4.54
N ASP A 5 -41.68 -33.49 5.82
CA ASP A 5 -42.28 -32.34 6.49
C ASP A 5 -41.67 -31.96 7.85
N ALA A 6 -40.44 -32.30 8.12
CA ALA A 6 -39.76 -31.61 9.22
C ALA A 6 -39.26 -30.23 8.74
N ASN A 7 -40.18 -29.36 8.42
CA ASN A 7 -39.88 -27.92 8.32
C ASN A 7 -39.58 -27.42 9.73
N LEU A 8 -38.35 -27.59 10.15
CA LEU A 8 -37.84 -26.94 11.33
C LEU A 8 -37.66 -25.46 10.97
N THR A 9 -38.74 -24.69 11.18
CA THR A 9 -38.65 -23.25 11.02
C THR A 9 -37.78 -22.68 12.14
N PRO A 10 -36.95 -21.71 11.88
CA PRO A 10 -36.03 -21.10 12.84
C PRO A 10 -36.69 -20.44 14.02
N THR A 11 -37.94 -20.06 13.87
CA THR A 11 -38.80 -19.56 14.95
C THR A 11 -39.01 -20.58 16.07
N ALA A 12 -38.82 -21.88 15.85
CA ALA A 12 -38.81 -22.89 16.89
C ALA A 12 -37.60 -22.83 17.82
N PHE A 13 -36.49 -22.15 17.41
CA PHE A 13 -35.24 -22.03 18.14
C PHE A 13 -34.94 -20.60 18.62
N GLY A 14 -35.81 -19.71 18.46
CA GLY A 14 -36.20 -18.59 19.31
C GLY A 14 -35.17 -17.54 19.68
N LYS A 15 -34.41 -16.91 18.78
CA LYS A 15 -33.99 -15.51 18.98
C LYS A 15 -34.13 -14.73 17.69
N ALA A 16 -34.68 -13.51 17.81
CA ALA A 16 -34.68 -12.53 16.74
C ALA A 16 -33.24 -12.33 16.26
N GLY A 17 -32.97 -12.58 14.98
CA GLY A 17 -31.62 -12.56 14.39
C GLY A 17 -30.93 -13.91 14.30
N ALA A 18 -31.52 -15.00 14.74
CA ALA A 18 -31.04 -16.35 14.48
C ALA A 18 -31.32 -16.73 13.03
N VAL A 19 -30.33 -17.42 12.43
CA VAL A 19 -30.41 -17.90 11.07
C VAL A 19 -31.58 -18.80 10.86
N THR A 20 -32.30 -18.51 9.83
CA THR A 20 -33.33 -19.38 9.31
C THR A 20 -32.70 -20.43 8.41
N SER A 21 -32.30 -21.54 8.99
CA SER A 21 -31.96 -22.71 8.24
C SER A 21 -33.16 -23.68 8.24
N GLY A 22 -33.77 -23.90 7.09
CA GLY A 22 -34.77 -24.96 6.91
C GLY A 22 -34.06 -26.23 6.49
N TYR A 23 -34.18 -27.28 7.27
CA TYR A 23 -33.64 -28.60 6.92
C TYR A 23 -34.79 -29.50 6.51
N ARG A 24 -34.63 -30.21 5.39
CA ARG A 24 -35.47 -31.36 5.06
C ARG A 24 -34.67 -32.62 5.32
N ALA A 25 -35.07 -33.40 6.31
CA ALA A 25 -34.48 -34.70 6.57
C ALA A 25 -35.33 -35.81 5.96
N PHE A 26 -34.75 -36.61 5.09
CA PHE A 26 -35.40 -37.82 4.53
C PHE A 26 -34.89 -39.05 5.23
N MET A 27 -35.29 -39.29 6.51
CA MET A 27 -34.90 -40.52 7.20
C MET A 27 -35.94 -41.01 8.21
N PRO A 28 -36.18 -42.29 8.30
CA PRO A 28 -36.96 -42.88 9.42
C PRO A 28 -36.13 -42.87 10.68
N GLY A 29 -36.66 -42.38 11.79
CA GLY A 29 -36.02 -42.41 13.11
C GLY A 29 -35.25 -41.17 13.50
N PHE A 30 -35.51 -40.06 12.92
CA PHE A 30 -34.87 -38.79 13.23
C PHE A 30 -35.24 -38.19 14.59
N SER A 31 -34.23 -37.71 15.35
CA SER A 31 -34.52 -37.07 16.63
C SER A 31 -33.64 -35.91 16.98
N GLN A 32 -33.73 -34.84 16.66
CA GLN A 32 -33.21 -33.56 17.19
C GLN A 32 -32.28 -32.77 16.33
N PHE A 33 -32.67 -31.55 16.23
CA PHE A 33 -31.99 -30.46 15.62
C PHE A 33 -31.58 -29.45 16.71
N VAL A 34 -30.35 -28.97 16.69
CA VAL A 34 -29.87 -27.93 17.60
C VAL A 34 -29.22 -26.79 16.81
N VAL A 35 -29.73 -25.60 16.91
CA VAL A 35 -29.07 -24.39 16.47
C VAL A 35 -28.23 -23.85 17.62
N ALA A 36 -26.94 -23.67 17.41
CA ALA A 36 -26.08 -23.05 18.37
C ALA A 36 -25.63 -21.67 17.90
N GLU A 37 -25.95 -20.71 18.73
CA GLU A 37 -25.39 -19.37 18.90
C GLU A 37 -25.47 -18.32 17.78
N THR A 38 -25.80 -17.12 18.23
CA THR A 38 -25.84 -15.86 17.46
C THR A 38 -24.50 -15.17 17.49
N GLY A 39 -23.89 -15.03 16.33
CA GLY A 39 -22.66 -14.29 16.09
C GLY A 39 -22.56 -14.01 14.59
N PRO A 40 -21.49 -13.39 14.11
CA PRO A 40 -21.23 -13.23 12.67
C PRO A 40 -21.04 -14.59 11.97
N ARG A 41 -20.90 -15.66 12.71
CA ARG A 41 -20.91 -17.06 12.25
C ARG A 41 -21.88 -17.87 13.05
N ILE A 42 -22.72 -18.63 12.37
CA ILE A 42 -23.72 -19.49 12.99
C ILE A 42 -23.46 -20.92 12.59
N ALA A 43 -23.37 -21.81 13.59
CA ALA A 43 -23.22 -23.25 13.39
C ALA A 43 -24.51 -23.97 13.78
N GLY A 44 -25.09 -24.69 12.83
CA GLY A 44 -26.18 -25.63 13.10
C GLY A 44 -25.61 -27.03 13.34
N ARG A 45 -26.12 -27.72 14.34
CA ARG A 45 -25.76 -29.14 14.62
C ARG A 45 -27.01 -30.00 14.57
N PHE A 46 -26.94 -31.13 13.90
CA PHE A 46 -27.98 -32.13 14.02
C PHE A 46 -27.37 -33.54 14.13
N PRO A 47 -27.86 -34.36 15.01
CA PRO A 47 -27.42 -35.74 15.15
C PRO A 47 -28.12 -36.64 14.11
N LEU A 48 -27.34 -37.52 13.51
CA LEU A 48 -27.84 -38.58 12.62
C LEU A 48 -27.68 -39.94 13.32
N GLN A 49 -28.74 -40.69 13.35
CA GLN A 49 -28.69 -42.06 13.82
C GLN A 49 -28.69 -43.03 12.59
N PHE A 50 -27.64 -43.81 12.46
CA PHE A 50 -27.62 -44.90 11.49
C PHE A 50 -28.18 -46.16 12.10
N GLY A 51 -29.30 -46.62 11.58
CA GLY A 51 -29.91 -47.85 12.05
C GLY A 51 -30.42 -48.79 10.95
N VAL A 52 -30.37 -48.32 9.68
CA VAL A 52 -30.95 -49.10 8.59
C VAL A 52 -30.10 -48.90 7.33
N PRO A 53 -29.74 -49.99 6.61
CA PRO A 53 -29.06 -49.87 5.32
C PRO A 53 -30.01 -49.23 4.34
N GLY A 54 -29.69 -48.04 3.89
CA GLY A 54 -30.47 -47.31 2.91
C GLY A 54 -29.66 -46.12 2.34
N ARG A 55 -29.96 -45.75 1.10
CA ARG A 55 -29.43 -44.56 0.50
C ARG A 55 -29.91 -43.34 1.28
N PHE A 56 -28.96 -42.60 1.81
CA PHE A 56 -29.23 -41.31 2.41
C PHE A 56 -29.17 -40.29 1.27
N GLY A 57 -30.31 -39.75 0.87
CA GLY A 57 -30.40 -38.78 -0.21
C GLY A 57 -29.87 -37.41 0.18
N PRO A 58 -29.69 -36.53 -0.80
CA PRO A 58 -29.15 -35.19 -0.58
C PRO A 58 -30.07 -34.40 0.38
N TRP A 59 -29.44 -33.77 1.33
CA TRP A 59 -30.09 -32.92 2.30
C TRP A 59 -30.25 -31.57 1.70
N LYS A 60 -31.50 -31.10 1.56
CA LYS A 60 -31.72 -29.69 1.30
C LYS A 60 -31.73 -28.97 2.64
N THR A 61 -30.70 -28.24 2.90
CA THR A 61 -30.67 -27.29 3.99
C THR A 61 -31.14 -25.94 3.42
N SER A 62 -31.80 -25.11 4.21
CA SER A 62 -32.02 -23.72 3.84
C SER A 62 -30.75 -22.88 3.97
N ASP A 63 -29.62 -23.51 4.32
CA ASP A 63 -28.28 -23.00 4.09
C ASP A 63 -27.95 -23.10 2.60
N ASP A 64 -28.94 -22.77 1.77
CA ASP A 64 -28.80 -22.58 0.36
C ASP A 64 -27.63 -21.58 0.14
N PRO A 65 -26.61 -21.96 -0.63
CA PRO A 65 -25.55 -21.02 -1.01
C PRO A 65 -26.10 -19.77 -1.70
N ASN A 66 -27.35 -19.83 -2.22
CA ASN A 66 -28.10 -18.68 -2.74
C ASN A 66 -28.96 -17.94 -1.70
N SER A 67 -28.87 -18.29 -0.40
CA SER A 67 -29.55 -17.53 0.65
C SER A 67 -29.20 -16.05 0.58
N ALA A 68 -30.20 -15.18 0.71
CA ALA A 68 -30.00 -13.73 0.65
C ALA A 68 -29.10 -13.20 1.77
N GLN A 69 -29.00 -13.88 2.91
CA GLN A 69 -28.35 -13.36 4.13
C GLN A 69 -27.11 -14.15 4.56
N TRP A 70 -26.94 -15.40 4.13
CA TRP A 70 -25.92 -16.29 4.69
C TRP A 70 -25.18 -17.08 3.63
N ASN A 71 -23.86 -17.27 3.85
CA ASN A 71 -23.00 -18.18 3.11
C ASN A 71 -22.72 -19.40 3.95
N LEU A 72 -22.96 -20.61 3.44
CA LEU A 72 -22.47 -21.83 4.06
C LEU A 72 -20.96 -21.97 3.78
N VAL A 73 -20.12 -21.79 4.80
CA VAL A 73 -18.65 -21.81 4.66
C VAL A 73 -18.04 -23.16 4.93
N ASP A 74 -18.62 -23.95 5.87
CA ASP A 74 -18.08 -25.26 6.24
C ASP A 74 -19.17 -26.22 6.68
N VAL A 75 -18.93 -27.52 6.45
CA VAL A 75 -19.69 -28.62 7.02
C VAL A 75 -18.72 -29.65 7.58
N THR A 76 -18.77 -29.85 8.89
CA THR A 76 -17.95 -30.84 9.56
C THR A 76 -18.85 -31.88 10.24
N CYS A 77 -18.68 -33.16 9.88
CA CYS A 77 -19.42 -34.29 10.50
C CYS A 77 -18.48 -35.11 11.36
N LEU A 78 -18.92 -35.40 12.59
CA LEU A 78 -18.22 -36.24 13.55
C LEU A 78 -19.11 -37.43 13.96
N ASN A 79 -18.52 -38.61 14.16
CA ASN A 79 -19.21 -39.77 14.73
C ASN A 79 -19.32 -39.65 16.26
N GLY A 80 -20.01 -40.58 16.89
CA GLY A 80 -20.26 -40.60 18.35
C GLY A 80 -19.01 -40.70 19.25
N ILE A 81 -17.88 -41.04 18.66
CA ILE A 81 -16.58 -41.09 19.34
C ILE A 81 -15.66 -39.92 18.95
N GLY A 82 -16.20 -38.92 18.19
CA GLY A 82 -15.48 -37.69 17.86
C GLY A 82 -14.60 -37.76 16.60
N GLU A 83 -14.63 -38.86 15.85
CA GLU A 83 -13.87 -39.01 14.63
C GLU A 83 -14.60 -38.34 13.45
N ARG A 84 -13.82 -37.75 12.51
CA ARG A 84 -14.35 -37.10 11.33
C ARG A 84 -14.94 -38.12 10.36
N VAL A 85 -16.17 -37.88 9.94
CA VAL A 85 -16.87 -38.66 8.93
C VAL A 85 -16.72 -37.93 7.58
N ASN A 86 -16.19 -38.65 6.58
CA ASN A 86 -16.06 -38.09 5.25
C ASN A 86 -17.42 -38.07 4.56
N VAL A 87 -17.89 -36.88 4.26
CA VAL A 87 -19.16 -36.63 3.56
C VAL A 87 -18.90 -35.80 2.32
N THR A 88 -19.73 -35.97 1.31
CA THR A 88 -19.68 -35.13 0.10
C THR A 88 -20.68 -34.01 0.25
N ARG A 89 -20.21 -32.78 0.07
CA ARG A 89 -21.08 -31.61 0.06
C ARG A 89 -21.62 -31.37 -1.34
N ASP A 90 -22.91 -31.14 -1.45
CA ASP A 90 -23.55 -30.64 -2.66
C ASP A 90 -23.32 -29.12 -2.75
N PRO A 91 -22.58 -28.63 -3.76
CA PRO A 91 -22.28 -27.20 -3.88
C PRO A 91 -23.52 -26.35 -4.19
N ASP A 92 -24.55 -26.94 -4.81
CA ASP A 92 -25.73 -26.21 -5.28
C ASP A 92 -26.79 -26.08 -4.18
N THR A 93 -26.88 -27.05 -3.28
CA THR A 93 -27.90 -27.10 -2.23
C THR A 93 -27.35 -26.95 -0.82
N GLY A 94 -26.03 -26.97 -0.66
CA GLY A 94 -25.38 -27.04 0.67
C GLY A 94 -25.62 -28.38 1.40
N GLY A 95 -26.35 -29.32 0.78
CA GLY A 95 -26.65 -30.61 1.34
C GLY A 95 -25.43 -31.48 1.55
N VAL A 96 -25.57 -32.50 2.40
CA VAL A 96 -24.51 -33.46 2.70
C VAL A 96 -24.92 -34.84 2.25
N ASP A 97 -24.11 -35.47 1.40
CA ASP A 97 -24.31 -36.84 0.95
C ASP A 97 -23.51 -37.83 1.81
N PHE A 98 -24.21 -38.74 2.43
CA PHE A 98 -23.66 -39.80 3.25
C PHE A 98 -23.56 -41.15 2.53
N SER A 99 -23.87 -41.22 1.25
CA SER A 99 -23.92 -42.48 0.48
C SER A 99 -22.59 -43.22 0.48
N GLN A 100 -21.50 -42.53 0.68
CA GLN A 100 -20.14 -43.11 0.73
C GLN A 100 -19.65 -43.38 2.17
N VAL A 101 -20.45 -43.09 3.17
CA VAL A 101 -20.08 -43.34 4.56
C VAL A 101 -20.28 -44.83 4.87
N ALA A 102 -19.19 -45.50 5.23
CA ALA A 102 -19.27 -46.92 5.62
C ALA A 102 -20.20 -47.12 6.83
N PRO A 103 -20.95 -48.20 6.87
CA PRO A 103 -21.77 -48.53 8.03
C PRO A 103 -20.89 -48.59 9.29
N ALA A 104 -21.37 -48.00 10.37
CA ALA A 104 -20.62 -48.00 11.63
C ALA A 104 -20.37 -49.44 12.09
N SER A 105 -19.10 -49.75 12.29
CA SER A 105 -18.69 -51.08 12.80
C SER A 105 -18.93 -51.25 14.30
N SER A 106 -19.33 -50.19 14.98
CA SER A 106 -19.60 -50.18 16.44
C SER A 106 -20.76 -49.24 16.78
N PRO A 107 -21.64 -49.60 17.70
CA PRO A 107 -22.67 -48.73 18.26
C PRO A 107 -22.11 -47.42 18.84
N ALA A 108 -20.86 -47.44 19.32
CA ALA A 108 -20.18 -46.27 19.85
C ALA A 108 -19.84 -45.23 18.78
N ALA A 109 -19.81 -45.61 17.48
CA ALA A 109 -19.61 -44.69 16.38
C ALA A 109 -20.90 -43.94 15.98
N LEU A 110 -22.01 -44.19 16.64
CA LEU A 110 -23.30 -43.51 16.43
C LEU A 110 -23.62 -42.60 17.63
N PRO A 111 -24.30 -41.47 17.48
CA PRO A 111 -24.78 -40.84 16.23
C PRO A 111 -23.70 -40.06 15.47
N ILE A 112 -23.94 -39.76 14.20
CA ILE A 112 -23.16 -38.78 13.47
C ILE A 112 -23.77 -37.40 13.72
N THR A 113 -22.92 -36.44 14.07
CA THR A 113 -23.30 -35.03 14.23
C THR A 113 -22.62 -34.18 13.17
N CYS A 114 -23.41 -33.51 12.32
CA CYS A 114 -22.89 -32.58 11.36
C CYS A 114 -23.09 -31.13 11.86
N THR A 115 -22.04 -30.36 11.80
CA THR A 115 -22.05 -28.92 12.09
C THR A 115 -21.96 -28.15 10.78
N PHE A 116 -22.96 -27.34 10.48
CA PHE A 116 -22.98 -26.41 9.37
C PHE A 116 -22.58 -25.03 9.89
N THR A 117 -21.54 -24.48 9.34
CA THR A 117 -21.04 -23.15 9.72
C THR A 117 -21.42 -22.16 8.62
N ASN A 118 -22.23 -21.17 8.99
CA ASN A 118 -22.63 -20.10 8.09
C ASN A 118 -21.99 -18.78 8.50
N GLU A 119 -21.62 -17.99 7.50
CA GLU A 119 -21.15 -16.63 7.65
C GLU A 119 -22.21 -15.67 7.10
N GLU A 120 -22.53 -14.62 7.84
CA GLU A 120 -23.46 -13.61 7.37
C GLU A 120 -22.91 -12.88 6.14
N LYS A 121 -23.74 -12.76 5.10
CA LYS A 121 -23.43 -11.95 3.93
C LYS A 121 -23.51 -10.49 4.32
N VAL A 122 -22.39 -9.81 4.22
CA VAL A 122 -22.29 -8.38 4.50
C VAL A 122 -21.44 -7.70 3.45
N PRO A 123 -21.65 -6.42 3.16
CA PRO A 123 -20.68 -5.64 2.42
C PRO A 123 -19.43 -5.46 3.31
N LYS A 124 -18.25 -5.62 2.73
CA LYS A 124 -16.96 -5.38 3.40
C LYS A 124 -16.15 -4.44 2.53
N LEU A 125 -16.32 -3.15 2.76
CA LEU A 125 -15.61 -2.15 1.98
C LEU A 125 -14.22 -1.94 2.56
N ARG A 126 -13.22 -1.97 1.71
CA ARG A 126 -11.85 -1.63 2.01
C ARG A 126 -11.48 -0.37 1.23
N ILE A 127 -11.05 0.65 1.95
CA ILE A 127 -10.62 1.91 1.38
C ILE A 127 -9.10 1.98 1.50
N GLN A 128 -8.43 2.37 0.42
CA GLN A 128 -6.98 2.51 0.38
C GLN A 128 -6.60 3.81 -0.32
N LYS A 129 -5.55 4.44 0.18
CA LYS A 129 -4.96 5.64 -0.41
C LYS A 129 -3.49 5.44 -0.71
N ASP A 130 -3.10 5.81 -1.93
CA ASP A 130 -1.73 5.70 -2.43
C ASP A 130 -1.26 7.06 -2.97
N LEU A 131 0.05 7.30 -2.91
CA LEU A 131 0.69 8.36 -3.66
C LEU A 131 0.79 7.91 -5.13
N GLU A 132 0.24 8.70 -6.05
CA GLU A 132 0.34 8.44 -7.50
C GLU A 132 1.55 9.16 -8.11
N SER A 133 1.69 10.46 -7.83
CA SER A 133 2.83 11.25 -8.31
C SER A 133 3.06 12.51 -7.49
N VAL A 134 4.30 13.00 -7.52
CA VAL A 134 4.68 14.33 -7.05
C VAL A 134 5.61 14.97 -8.09
N GLU A 135 5.35 16.22 -8.43
CA GLU A 135 6.14 17.01 -9.36
C GLU A 135 6.54 18.33 -8.70
N GLY A 136 7.73 18.83 -8.99
CA GLY A 136 8.24 20.07 -8.41
C GLY A 136 8.53 19.99 -6.91
N ALA A 137 8.85 18.81 -6.39
CA ALA A 137 9.09 18.58 -4.96
C ALA A 137 10.17 19.48 -4.35
N THR A 138 11.10 19.98 -5.17
CA THR A 138 12.18 20.90 -4.75
C THR A 138 11.86 22.37 -4.98
N THR A 139 10.75 22.68 -5.64
CA THR A 139 10.33 24.03 -5.99
C THR A 139 9.32 24.61 -4.99
N ASP A 140 8.94 25.86 -5.20
CA ASP A 140 7.88 26.51 -4.42
C ASP A 140 6.47 26.31 -5.02
N ASP A 141 6.36 25.63 -6.18
CA ASP A 141 5.10 25.23 -6.82
C ASP A 141 5.11 23.69 -7.04
N ILE A 142 4.40 22.98 -6.19
CA ILE A 142 4.39 21.53 -6.13
C ILE A 142 3.05 21.03 -6.64
N THR A 143 3.06 19.98 -7.44
CA THR A 143 1.84 19.26 -7.83
C THR A 143 1.91 17.84 -7.26
N VAL A 144 0.92 17.46 -6.47
CA VAL A 144 0.80 16.09 -5.92
C VAL A 144 -0.51 15.46 -6.37
N THR A 145 -0.45 14.19 -6.74
CA THR A 145 -1.62 13.39 -7.09
C THR A 145 -1.69 12.17 -6.20
N TYR A 146 -2.86 11.91 -5.62
CA TYR A 146 -3.16 10.71 -4.85
C TYR A 146 -4.21 9.89 -5.58
N ARG A 147 -4.11 8.58 -5.43
CA ARG A 147 -5.09 7.60 -5.86
C ARG A 147 -5.82 7.05 -4.65
N ILE A 148 -7.12 7.00 -4.69
CA ILE A 148 -7.98 6.39 -3.70
C ILE A 148 -8.77 5.28 -4.35
N SER A 149 -8.76 4.09 -3.77
CA SER A 149 -9.55 2.95 -4.22
C SER A 149 -10.47 2.48 -3.12
N ALA A 150 -11.68 2.08 -3.48
CA ALA A 150 -12.59 1.37 -2.61
C ALA A 150 -12.95 0.04 -3.26
N THR A 151 -12.81 -1.07 -2.53
CA THR A 151 -13.10 -2.43 -3.00
C THR A 151 -14.11 -3.07 -2.05
N ASN A 152 -15.10 -3.77 -2.61
CA ASN A 152 -16.02 -4.55 -1.80
C ASN A 152 -15.57 -6.02 -1.76
N ASP A 153 -14.89 -6.40 -0.70
CA ASP A 153 -14.43 -7.77 -0.42
C ASP A 153 -15.55 -8.63 0.24
N GLY A 154 -16.72 -8.05 0.42
CA GLY A 154 -17.87 -8.70 1.02
C GLY A 154 -18.68 -9.53 0.02
N SER A 155 -19.78 -10.10 0.52
CA SER A 155 -20.68 -10.98 -0.23
C SER A 155 -22.01 -10.32 -0.63
N LEU A 156 -22.23 -9.09 -0.22
CA LEU A 156 -23.37 -8.28 -0.63
C LEU A 156 -22.91 -6.96 -1.23
N LYS A 157 -23.76 -6.38 -2.07
CA LYS A 157 -23.62 -5.02 -2.55
C LYS A 157 -23.48 -4.06 -1.37
N GLY A 158 -22.51 -3.17 -1.43
CA GLY A 158 -22.29 -2.11 -0.46
C GLY A 158 -22.21 -0.73 -1.10
N THR A 159 -22.24 0.30 -0.29
CA THR A 159 -21.98 1.68 -0.72
C THR A 159 -20.83 2.25 0.10
N THR A 160 -19.93 2.98 -0.55
CA THR A 160 -18.82 3.65 0.15
C THR A 160 -19.30 4.72 1.12
N GLY A 161 -20.55 5.20 0.92
CA GLY A 161 -20.95 6.44 1.51
C GLY A 161 -20.09 7.60 1.01
N ARG A 162 -20.14 8.72 1.72
CA ARG A 162 -19.33 9.90 1.38
C ARG A 162 -17.86 9.65 1.70
N LEU A 163 -16.99 9.78 0.68
CA LEU A 163 -15.55 9.78 0.86
C LEU A 163 -15.01 11.21 0.82
N THR A 164 -14.22 11.55 1.82
CA THR A 164 -13.65 12.88 1.99
C THR A 164 -12.13 12.79 2.10
N ASP A 165 -11.44 13.55 1.29
CA ASP A 165 -10.00 13.70 1.29
C ASP A 165 -9.58 14.90 2.14
N THR A 166 -8.61 14.74 3.03
CA THR A 166 -8.19 15.77 3.98
C THR A 166 -6.67 15.89 3.97
N PRO A 167 -6.11 16.93 3.34
CA PRO A 167 -4.68 17.22 3.42
C PRO A 167 -4.33 17.76 4.83
N ASP A 168 -3.25 17.26 5.41
CA ASP A 168 -2.67 17.77 6.64
C ASP A 168 -1.13 17.84 6.48
N PHE A 169 -0.71 18.70 5.57
CA PHE A 169 0.66 18.88 5.11
C PHE A 169 1.56 19.51 6.18
N ALA A 170 2.87 19.39 5.98
CA ALA A 170 3.85 20.08 6.80
C ALA A 170 3.59 21.60 6.83
N PRO A 171 3.89 22.28 7.94
CA PRO A 171 3.78 23.74 8.04
C PRO A 171 4.53 24.44 6.90
N GLY A 172 3.86 25.41 6.27
CA GLY A 172 4.39 26.14 5.12
C GLY A 172 4.07 25.50 3.77
N LEU A 173 3.48 24.30 3.73
CA LEU A 173 2.92 23.70 2.52
C LEU A 173 1.42 24.00 2.46
N ASN A 174 1.00 24.84 1.51
CA ASN A 174 -0.37 25.34 1.45
C ASN A 174 -1.04 24.89 0.16
N VAL A 175 -2.18 24.20 0.26
CA VAL A 175 -3.00 23.87 -0.92
C VAL A 175 -3.49 25.18 -1.55
N ARG A 176 -3.30 25.32 -2.86
CA ARG A 176 -3.84 26.42 -3.66
C ARG A 176 -5.11 26.05 -4.38
N SER A 177 -5.15 24.82 -4.87
CA SER A 177 -6.30 24.28 -5.57
C SER A 177 -6.25 22.75 -5.61
N ALA A 178 -7.40 22.13 -5.86
CA ALA A 178 -7.50 20.70 -6.09
C ALA A 178 -8.43 20.40 -7.27
N ALA A 179 -8.26 19.24 -7.88
CA ALA A 179 -9.17 18.67 -8.88
C ALA A 179 -9.38 17.20 -8.59
N VAL A 180 -10.60 16.71 -8.74
CA VAL A 180 -11.00 15.31 -8.48
C VAL A 180 -11.56 14.70 -9.76
N ALA A 181 -11.16 13.46 -10.07
CA ALA A 181 -11.66 12.70 -11.20
C ALA A 181 -11.66 11.20 -10.87
N THR A 182 -12.35 10.40 -11.67
CA THR A 182 -12.38 8.94 -11.55
C THR A 182 -11.29 8.23 -12.38
N THR A 183 -10.58 8.98 -13.22
CA THR A 183 -9.41 8.50 -13.98
C THR A 183 -8.29 9.52 -13.91
N LEU A 184 -7.06 9.08 -14.11
CA LEU A 184 -5.89 9.96 -14.09
C LEU A 184 -5.95 11.01 -15.23
N GLU A 185 -6.35 10.57 -16.43
CA GLU A 185 -6.53 11.43 -17.60
C GLU A 185 -7.65 12.46 -17.38
N GLY A 186 -8.72 12.05 -16.70
CA GLY A 186 -9.85 12.91 -16.37
C GLY A 186 -9.49 14.13 -15.54
N LEU A 187 -8.38 14.08 -14.79
CA LEU A 187 -7.88 15.24 -14.02
C LEU A 187 -7.51 16.43 -14.90
N ALA A 188 -7.18 16.22 -16.18
CA ALA A 188 -6.84 17.32 -17.10
C ALA A 188 -8.04 18.22 -17.41
N SER A 189 -9.26 17.69 -17.39
CA SER A 189 -10.51 18.39 -17.66
C SER A 189 -11.41 18.57 -16.44
N ALA A 190 -10.98 18.09 -15.28
CA ALA A 190 -11.75 18.17 -14.04
C ALA A 190 -11.88 19.62 -13.56
N ALA A 191 -13.02 19.95 -12.97
CA ALA A 191 -13.24 21.25 -12.37
C ALA A 191 -12.23 21.53 -11.25
N VAL A 192 -11.55 22.66 -11.34
CA VAL A 192 -10.61 23.09 -10.30
C VAL A 192 -11.38 23.69 -9.13
N GLN A 193 -11.15 23.16 -7.96
CA GLN A 193 -11.72 23.62 -6.69
C GLN A 193 -10.70 24.53 -5.98
N PRO A 194 -11.12 25.60 -5.31
CA PRO A 194 -10.24 26.44 -4.51
C PRO A 194 -9.67 25.69 -3.31
N ALA A 195 -8.71 26.29 -2.63
CA ALA A 195 -8.16 25.78 -1.38
C ALA A 195 -9.27 25.54 -0.34
N ALA A 196 -9.29 24.37 0.23
CA ALA A 196 -10.24 23.95 1.27
C ALA A 196 -9.55 23.03 2.29
N ALA A 197 -10.16 22.87 3.47
CA ALA A 197 -9.66 21.97 4.49
C ALA A 197 -9.88 20.49 4.10
N SER A 198 -10.86 20.21 3.24
CA SER A 198 -11.14 18.88 2.74
C SER A 198 -11.86 18.92 1.40
N TYR A 199 -11.84 17.82 0.67
CA TYR A 199 -12.42 17.66 -0.65
C TYR A 199 -13.29 16.40 -0.71
N VAL A 200 -14.48 16.52 -1.26
CA VAL A 200 -15.38 15.39 -1.47
C VAL A 200 -14.95 14.65 -2.74
N LEU A 201 -14.65 13.37 -2.61
CA LEU A 201 -14.32 12.49 -3.74
C LEU A 201 -15.59 11.91 -4.38
N THR A 202 -16.54 11.50 -3.54
CA THR A 202 -17.86 11.01 -3.92
C THR A 202 -18.84 11.15 -2.76
N GLU A 203 -20.11 11.35 -3.06
CA GLU A 203 -21.19 11.28 -2.05
C GLU A 203 -21.62 9.84 -1.74
N GLY A 204 -21.21 8.89 -2.58
CA GLY A 204 -21.42 7.46 -2.43
C GLY A 204 -21.25 6.74 -3.77
N ALA A 205 -20.57 5.61 -3.75
CA ALA A 205 -20.45 4.70 -4.89
C ALA A 205 -20.95 3.32 -4.46
N ASP A 206 -21.84 2.76 -5.26
CA ASP A 206 -22.34 1.41 -5.07
C ASP A 206 -21.35 0.42 -5.67
N LEU A 207 -20.96 -0.59 -4.88
CA LEU A 207 -20.02 -1.62 -5.27
C LEU A 207 -20.63 -3.00 -5.08
N GLU A 208 -20.75 -3.74 -6.16
CA GLU A 208 -21.09 -5.17 -6.13
C GLU A 208 -19.93 -5.97 -5.49
N PRO A 209 -20.19 -7.19 -4.98
CA PRO A 209 -19.14 -8.06 -4.46
C PRO A 209 -17.97 -8.23 -5.47
N GLY A 210 -16.74 -8.05 -5.00
CA GLY A 210 -15.53 -8.16 -5.81
C GLY A 210 -15.25 -6.96 -6.73
N HIS A 211 -16.09 -5.91 -6.72
CA HIS A 211 -15.87 -4.73 -7.55
C HIS A 211 -15.17 -3.61 -6.79
N SER A 212 -14.49 -2.77 -7.57
CA SER A 212 -13.75 -1.61 -7.06
C SER A 212 -14.11 -0.35 -7.82
N ALA A 213 -14.00 0.80 -7.12
CA ALA A 213 -14.03 2.12 -7.73
C ALA A 213 -12.77 2.88 -7.34
N THR A 214 -12.34 3.79 -8.21
CA THR A 214 -11.12 4.58 -8.03
C THR A 214 -11.39 6.05 -8.25
N TRP A 215 -10.75 6.88 -7.45
CA TRP A 215 -10.73 8.34 -7.57
C TRP A 215 -9.29 8.81 -7.51
N TYR A 216 -9.03 9.91 -8.22
CA TYR A 216 -7.78 10.65 -8.17
C TYR A 216 -8.04 12.05 -7.67
N ILE A 217 -7.18 12.53 -6.81
CA ILE A 217 -7.16 13.95 -6.42
C ILE A 217 -5.79 14.52 -6.71
N ARG A 218 -5.75 15.61 -7.49
CA ARG A 218 -4.54 16.37 -7.78
C ARG A 218 -4.61 17.69 -7.07
N MET A 219 -3.59 18.03 -6.32
CA MET A 219 -3.47 19.29 -5.59
C MET A 219 -2.29 20.11 -6.10
N ARG A 220 -2.49 21.41 -6.27
CA ARG A 220 -1.40 22.36 -6.41
C ARG A 220 -1.10 22.96 -5.05
N VAL A 221 0.17 22.93 -4.67
CA VAL A 221 0.66 23.29 -3.34
C VAL A 221 1.76 24.31 -3.47
N SER A 222 1.71 25.37 -2.68
CA SER A 222 2.81 26.34 -2.58
C SER A 222 3.61 26.09 -1.32
N ARG A 223 4.92 26.37 -1.42
CA ARG A 223 5.84 26.36 -0.28
C ARG A 223 6.06 27.79 0.20
N ASP A 224 5.73 28.06 1.45
CA ASP A 224 6.02 29.31 2.15
C ASP A 224 7.06 29.08 3.25
N LYS A 225 8.32 29.42 2.95
CA LYS A 225 9.44 29.26 3.88
C LYS A 225 9.39 30.24 5.06
N THR A 226 8.50 31.24 5.00
CA THR A 226 8.32 32.24 6.07
C THR A 226 7.19 31.89 7.01
N ALA A 227 6.43 30.84 6.72
CA ALA A 227 5.32 30.40 7.54
C ALA A 227 5.76 30.01 8.96
N ALA A 228 4.92 30.33 9.93
CA ALA A 228 5.17 29.91 11.31
C ALA A 228 5.22 28.39 11.42
N GLY A 229 6.29 27.85 12.01
CA GLY A 229 6.51 26.42 12.13
C GLY A 229 7.11 25.75 10.91
N TYR A 230 7.43 26.47 9.83
CA TYR A 230 8.19 25.91 8.71
C TYR A 230 9.49 25.30 9.19
N ASN A 231 9.72 24.04 8.83
CA ASN A 231 10.93 23.29 9.18
C ASN A 231 11.21 22.27 8.07
N GLU A 232 12.40 22.28 7.53
CA GLU A 232 12.80 21.37 6.46
C GLU A 232 12.76 19.89 6.85
N VAL A 233 12.96 19.57 8.14
CA VAL A 233 12.84 18.18 8.63
C VAL A 233 11.38 17.71 8.55
N ALA A 234 10.41 18.60 8.78
CA ALA A 234 9.00 18.27 8.64
C ALA A 234 8.55 18.08 7.18
N LEU A 235 9.38 18.45 6.18
CA LEU A 235 9.10 18.19 4.77
C LEU A 235 9.33 16.73 4.36
N GLU A 236 9.84 15.89 5.26
CA GLU A 236 9.91 14.44 5.12
C GLU A 236 8.60 13.79 5.54
N CYS A 237 8.38 12.55 5.08
CA CYS A 237 7.34 11.69 5.61
C CYS A 237 7.84 11.01 6.88
N ALA A 238 7.17 11.25 7.98
CA ALA A 238 7.49 10.61 9.25
C ALA A 238 6.48 9.52 9.58
N THR A 239 6.90 8.50 10.33
CA THR A 239 6.03 7.44 10.85
C THR A 239 6.10 7.40 12.36
N GLN A 240 4.97 7.17 13.00
CA GLN A 240 4.86 6.92 14.43
C GLN A 240 3.95 5.71 14.65
N ASN A 241 4.41 4.71 15.40
CA ASN A 241 3.66 3.48 15.65
C ASN A 241 3.16 2.80 14.34
N HIS A 242 4.04 2.71 13.34
CA HIS A 242 3.76 2.13 12.02
C HIS A 242 2.68 2.86 11.18
N ARG A 243 2.30 4.07 11.56
CA ARG A 243 1.39 4.94 10.80
C ARG A 243 2.12 6.20 10.37
N LEU A 244 1.69 6.78 9.25
CA LEU A 244 2.18 8.08 8.80
C LEU A 244 1.77 9.16 9.81
N SER A 245 2.65 10.13 10.00
CA SER A 245 2.41 11.23 10.93
C SER A 245 1.86 12.44 10.20
N PRO A 246 0.71 13.00 10.64
CA PRO A 246 0.22 14.27 10.15
C PRO A 246 1.24 15.41 10.28
N LYS A 247 1.08 16.46 9.48
CA LYS A 247 1.97 17.65 9.45
C LYS A 247 3.43 17.34 9.10
N ASN A 248 3.63 16.28 8.31
CA ASN A 248 4.90 15.90 7.73
C ASN A 248 4.75 15.71 6.22
N GLY A 249 5.72 16.16 5.43
CA GLY A 249 5.68 16.12 3.97
C GLY A 249 4.33 16.58 3.42
N LEU A 250 3.87 15.93 2.38
CA LEU A 250 2.52 16.07 1.84
C LEU A 250 1.63 14.93 2.37
N TYR A 251 1.47 14.88 3.72
CA TYR A 251 0.58 13.91 4.34
C TYR A 251 -0.88 14.18 3.99
N ASN A 252 -1.58 13.16 3.56
CA ASN A 252 -2.97 13.27 3.17
C ASN A 252 -3.74 12.01 3.55
N ARG A 253 -4.98 12.17 4.00
CA ARG A 253 -5.85 11.09 4.47
C ARG A 253 -7.20 11.12 3.78
N VAL A 254 -7.75 9.95 3.47
CA VAL A 254 -9.15 9.77 3.10
C VAL A 254 -9.93 9.24 4.29
N SER A 255 -11.16 9.67 4.45
CA SER A 255 -12.10 9.17 5.45
C SER A 255 -13.42 8.78 4.79
N GLY A 256 -14.02 7.69 5.28
CA GLY A 256 -15.31 7.17 4.88
C GLY A 256 -15.98 6.45 6.04
N ASN A 257 -17.30 6.29 5.97
CA ASN A 257 -18.10 5.75 7.09
C ASN A 257 -18.07 4.22 7.18
N TYR A 258 -17.61 3.52 6.15
CA TYR A 258 -17.78 2.07 6.00
C TYR A 258 -16.49 1.35 5.61
N ASP A 259 -15.39 1.70 6.26
CA ASP A 259 -14.11 1.02 6.06
C ASP A 259 -13.99 -0.19 6.98
N HIS A 260 -13.91 -1.39 6.39
CA HIS A 260 -13.95 -2.64 7.14
C HIS A 260 -12.59 -3.08 7.68
N ASP A 261 -11.52 -2.74 6.99
CA ASP A 261 -10.15 -3.13 7.39
C ASP A 261 -9.46 -2.09 8.28
N GLY A 262 -10.14 -1.00 8.57
CA GLY A 262 -9.65 0.08 9.40
C GLY A 262 -8.85 1.11 8.62
N GLU A 263 -8.48 2.19 9.28
CA GLU A 263 -7.91 3.38 8.64
C GLU A 263 -6.39 3.33 8.41
N SER A 264 -5.73 2.17 8.56
CA SER A 264 -4.26 2.11 8.51
C SER A 264 -3.66 2.30 7.11
N ASN A 265 -4.44 2.07 6.07
CA ASN A 265 -4.09 2.21 4.65
C ASN A 265 -4.81 3.39 3.96
N ASN A 266 -5.49 4.24 4.74
CA ASN A 266 -6.24 5.41 4.26
C ASN A 266 -5.40 6.68 4.19
N GLU A 267 -4.10 6.58 4.33
CA GLU A 267 -3.17 7.70 4.37
C GLU A 267 -2.00 7.49 3.42
N ALA A 268 -1.56 8.58 2.81
CA ALA A 268 -0.38 8.62 1.95
C ALA A 268 0.41 9.90 2.22
N CYS A 269 1.70 9.86 1.94
CA CYS A 269 2.59 11.00 2.12
C CYS A 269 3.61 11.03 0.99
N ALA A 270 4.00 12.23 0.56
CA ALA A 270 5.14 12.45 -0.32
C ALA A 270 6.16 13.35 0.38
N PRO A 271 7.44 12.97 0.43
CA PRO A 271 8.49 13.84 0.92
C PRO A 271 8.78 14.94 -0.11
N VAL A 272 8.99 16.15 0.36
CA VAL A 272 9.31 17.31 -0.49
C VAL A 272 10.50 18.12 0.05
N ARG A 273 11.34 17.50 0.86
CA ARG A 273 12.55 18.12 1.38
C ARG A 273 13.59 18.27 0.28
N PRO A 274 14.10 19.50 0.03
CA PRO A 274 15.21 19.71 -0.89
C PRO A 274 16.49 19.02 -0.40
N ARG A 275 17.20 18.38 -1.33
CA ARG A 275 18.42 17.63 -1.01
C ARG A 275 19.57 18.01 -1.93
N PRO A 276 20.29 19.11 -1.63
CA PRO A 276 21.52 19.40 -2.35
C PRO A 276 22.58 18.33 -2.03
N ILE A 277 23.45 18.09 -2.99
CA ILE A 277 24.60 17.19 -2.83
C ILE A 277 25.90 17.97 -3.09
N ARG A 278 26.99 17.46 -2.50
CA ARG A 278 28.32 18.00 -2.72
C ARG A 278 29.00 17.26 -3.87
N ILE A 279 29.57 18.00 -4.80
CA ILE A 279 30.47 17.45 -5.84
C ILE A 279 31.87 17.98 -5.58
N GLU A 280 32.86 17.10 -5.56
CA GLU A 280 34.24 17.47 -5.41
C GLU A 280 35.08 16.95 -6.56
N LYS A 281 35.98 17.81 -7.05
CA LYS A 281 37.01 17.41 -8.00
C LYS A 281 38.35 17.30 -7.27
N ALA A 282 39.01 16.18 -7.46
CA ALA A 282 40.27 15.88 -6.81
C ALA A 282 41.24 15.21 -7.77
N GLY A 283 42.52 15.30 -7.45
CA GLY A 283 43.64 14.66 -8.16
C GLY A 283 44.56 13.91 -7.20
N THR A 284 45.54 13.22 -7.78
CA THR A 284 46.53 12.45 -7.03
C THR A 284 47.82 13.22 -6.75
N GLN A 285 48.01 14.39 -7.41
CA GLN A 285 49.19 15.24 -7.20
C GLN A 285 49.09 16.04 -5.90
N PRO A 286 50.16 16.20 -5.13
CA PRO A 286 50.18 16.86 -3.83
C PRO A 286 50.13 18.41 -3.99
N ILE A 287 48.97 18.92 -4.38
CA ILE A 287 48.71 20.36 -4.52
C ILE A 287 47.60 20.74 -3.52
N GLY A 288 47.94 21.63 -2.59
CA GLY A 288 46.98 22.09 -1.57
C GLY A 288 46.89 21.14 -0.37
N GLN A 289 45.77 21.26 0.37
CA GLN A 289 45.53 20.44 1.58
C GLN A 289 45.05 19.04 1.16
N ARG A 290 45.68 18.01 1.72
CA ARG A 290 45.32 16.62 1.47
C ARG A 290 43.95 16.29 2.06
N ASN A 291 43.12 15.63 1.26
CA ASN A 291 41.85 15.07 1.71
C ASN A 291 42.05 13.83 2.61
N GLU A 292 41.04 13.44 3.38
CA GLU A 292 41.08 12.25 4.25
C GLU A 292 41.39 10.96 3.50
N ASP A 293 41.00 10.88 2.22
CA ASP A 293 41.21 9.72 1.36
C ASP A 293 42.56 9.72 0.58
N GLY A 294 43.40 10.70 0.90
CA GLY A 294 44.72 10.82 0.30
C GLY A 294 44.77 11.58 -1.01
N THR A 295 43.69 12.04 -1.55
CA THR A 295 43.60 12.90 -2.74
C THR A 295 43.79 14.38 -2.38
N TYR A 296 43.91 15.23 -3.41
CA TYR A 296 44.11 16.66 -3.28
C TYR A 296 43.04 17.42 -4.09
N PRO A 297 42.47 18.55 -3.60
CA PRO A 297 41.54 19.35 -4.37
C PRO A 297 42.12 19.76 -5.71
N LEU A 298 41.31 19.72 -6.76
CA LEU A 298 41.70 20.05 -8.11
C LEU A 298 40.77 21.10 -8.69
N GLU A 299 41.27 22.31 -8.88
CA GLU A 299 40.47 23.45 -9.35
C GLU A 299 40.35 23.50 -10.88
N GLY A 300 39.32 24.21 -11.34
CA GLY A 300 39.12 24.51 -12.76
C GLY A 300 38.17 23.57 -13.49
N ALA A 301 37.62 22.57 -12.80
CA ALA A 301 36.55 21.75 -13.34
C ALA A 301 35.23 22.54 -13.47
N ALA A 302 34.34 22.04 -14.31
CA ALA A 302 32.93 22.41 -14.30
C ALA A 302 32.07 21.16 -14.54
N PHE A 303 30.91 21.13 -13.92
CA PHE A 303 29.97 20.02 -14.04
C PHE A 303 28.55 20.50 -14.34
N ALA A 304 27.76 19.61 -14.91
CA ALA A 304 26.32 19.76 -15.07
C ALA A 304 25.61 18.48 -14.56
N ILE A 305 24.47 18.63 -13.93
CA ILE A 305 23.62 17.51 -13.50
C ILE A 305 22.36 17.51 -14.36
N TYR A 306 22.05 16.38 -14.96
CA TYR A 306 20.84 16.13 -15.74
C TYR A 306 19.94 15.13 -15.03
N ASP A 307 18.63 15.24 -15.23
CA ASP A 307 17.61 14.35 -14.72
C ASP A 307 17.15 13.28 -15.73
N ASN A 308 17.90 13.16 -16.83
CA ASN A 308 17.64 12.17 -17.89
C ASN A 308 18.96 11.66 -18.52
N GLU A 309 18.95 10.40 -18.91
CA GLU A 309 20.10 9.71 -19.49
C GLU A 309 20.53 10.28 -20.87
N ALA A 310 19.57 10.83 -21.61
CA ALA A 310 19.84 11.45 -22.90
C ALA A 310 20.61 12.77 -22.79
N LEU A 311 20.82 13.30 -21.58
CA LEU A 311 21.49 14.58 -21.29
C LEU A 311 20.87 15.74 -22.08
N SER A 312 19.59 15.68 -22.30
CA SER A 312 18.83 16.64 -23.11
C SER A 312 18.11 17.67 -22.24
N GLY A 313 17.86 18.84 -22.81
CA GLY A 313 17.21 19.94 -22.10
C GLY A 313 18.17 20.75 -21.23
N THR A 314 17.61 21.50 -20.29
CA THR A 314 18.39 22.33 -19.36
C THR A 314 18.87 21.47 -18.21
N PRO A 315 20.17 21.50 -17.84
CA PRO A 315 20.65 20.82 -16.65
C PRO A 315 19.90 21.30 -15.40
N VAL A 316 19.59 20.38 -14.46
CA VAL A 316 18.98 20.72 -13.16
C VAL A 316 19.96 21.45 -12.24
N SER A 317 21.26 21.31 -12.48
CA SER A 317 22.31 22.05 -11.76
C SER A 317 23.53 22.27 -12.67
N VAL A 318 24.10 23.48 -12.63
CA VAL A 318 25.37 23.83 -13.26
C VAL A 318 26.35 24.26 -12.17
N LEU A 319 27.57 23.70 -12.20
CA LEU A 319 28.56 23.81 -11.15
C LEU A 319 29.88 24.31 -11.74
N GLU A 320 30.33 25.48 -11.34
CA GLU A 320 31.55 26.12 -11.87
C GLU A 320 32.31 26.85 -10.77
N GLY A 321 33.61 27.01 -10.96
CA GLY A 321 34.41 27.97 -10.22
C GLY A 321 35.12 27.45 -8.97
N GLY A 322 35.49 26.15 -8.89
CA GLY A 322 36.22 25.65 -7.74
C GLY A 322 36.65 24.21 -7.87
N SER A 323 36.94 23.59 -6.73
CA SER A 323 37.20 22.16 -6.58
C SER A 323 36.13 21.45 -5.76
N ALA A 324 35.24 22.21 -5.09
CA ALA A 324 34.08 21.72 -4.36
C ALA A 324 32.86 22.57 -4.71
N PHE A 325 31.76 21.90 -4.96
CA PHE A 325 30.52 22.48 -5.46
C PHE A 325 29.33 21.94 -4.67
N VAL A 326 28.27 22.72 -4.59
CA VAL A 326 26.97 22.30 -4.05
C VAL A 326 25.93 22.39 -5.17
N SER A 327 25.21 21.30 -5.39
CA SER A 327 24.16 21.27 -6.43
C SER A 327 22.97 22.15 -6.05
N ALA A 328 22.16 22.49 -7.05
CA ALA A 328 20.77 22.84 -6.79
C ALA A 328 20.08 21.69 -6.00
N PRO A 329 19.01 21.96 -5.25
CA PRO A 329 18.25 20.91 -4.57
C PRO A 329 17.75 19.86 -5.55
N LEU A 330 17.94 18.57 -5.20
CA LEU A 330 17.56 17.43 -5.99
C LEU A 330 16.41 16.67 -5.31
N GLU A 331 15.62 15.95 -6.08
CA GLU A 331 14.51 15.11 -5.60
C GLU A 331 15.01 13.72 -5.19
N VAL A 332 14.39 13.14 -4.20
CA VAL A 332 14.66 11.74 -3.77
C VAL A 332 13.97 10.74 -4.70
N ASP A 333 14.46 9.50 -4.64
CA ASP A 333 13.99 8.36 -5.45
C ASP A 333 14.04 8.63 -6.96
N ARG A 334 15.03 9.46 -7.38
CA ARG A 334 15.33 9.76 -8.77
C ARG A 334 16.78 9.47 -9.13
N SER A 335 16.96 9.12 -10.39
CA SER A 335 18.29 8.97 -11.00
C SER A 335 18.70 10.24 -11.70
N TYR A 336 19.98 10.58 -11.60
CA TYR A 336 20.64 11.74 -12.21
C TYR A 336 21.93 11.34 -12.88
N TRP A 337 22.41 12.19 -13.75
CA TRP A 337 23.65 12.02 -14.50
C TRP A 337 24.54 13.25 -14.31
N LEU A 338 25.71 13.04 -13.66
CA LEU A 338 26.73 14.05 -13.49
C LEU A 338 27.67 14.03 -14.69
N VAL A 339 27.78 15.15 -15.39
CA VAL A 339 28.62 15.34 -16.56
C VAL A 339 29.71 16.35 -16.24
N GLU A 340 30.97 16.02 -16.49
CA GLU A 340 32.05 17.00 -16.47
C GLU A 340 32.03 17.78 -17.79
N THR A 341 31.75 19.07 -17.73
CA THR A 341 31.65 19.94 -18.88
C THR A 341 32.97 20.65 -19.20
N ARG A 342 33.87 20.73 -18.24
CA ARG A 342 35.22 21.24 -18.38
C ARG A 342 36.17 20.52 -17.43
N ALA A 343 37.26 19.99 -17.96
CA ALA A 343 38.32 19.40 -17.16
C ALA A 343 39.29 20.46 -16.61
N PRO A 344 39.92 20.23 -15.47
CA PRO A 344 41.04 21.04 -14.98
C PRO A 344 42.19 21.07 -15.96
N ALA A 345 43.03 22.10 -15.90
CA ALA A 345 44.19 22.24 -16.77
C ALA A 345 45.13 21.01 -16.60
N GLY A 346 45.56 20.42 -17.74
CA GLY A 346 46.39 19.22 -17.75
C GLY A 346 45.69 17.89 -17.47
N HIS A 347 44.37 17.89 -17.43
CA HIS A 347 43.52 16.73 -17.22
C HIS A 347 42.58 16.50 -18.40
N VAL A 348 42.01 15.31 -18.50
CA VAL A 348 41.07 14.92 -19.56
C VAL A 348 39.67 14.86 -19.00
N LEU A 349 38.67 15.26 -19.80
CA LEU A 349 37.26 15.15 -19.44
C LEU A 349 36.92 13.69 -19.10
N LEU A 350 36.00 13.48 -18.17
CA LEU A 350 35.37 12.20 -17.93
C LEU A 350 34.84 11.62 -19.25
N PRO A 351 35.16 10.36 -19.56
CA PRO A 351 34.78 9.74 -20.84
C PRO A 351 33.29 9.49 -20.97
N ARG A 352 32.55 9.47 -19.86
CA ARG A 352 31.12 9.25 -19.80
C ARG A 352 30.49 9.92 -18.57
N PRO A 353 29.16 10.18 -18.60
CA PRO A 353 28.43 10.65 -17.44
C PRO A 353 28.50 9.67 -16.27
N ILE A 354 28.43 10.19 -15.05
CA ILE A 354 28.31 9.41 -13.83
C ILE A 354 26.84 9.29 -13.48
N PRO A 355 26.17 8.14 -13.67
CA PRO A 355 24.82 7.92 -13.18
C PRO A 355 24.83 7.82 -11.66
N PHE A 356 23.89 8.46 -11.00
CA PHE A 356 23.71 8.32 -9.57
C PHE A 356 22.25 8.42 -9.18
N HIS A 357 21.89 7.79 -8.06
CA HIS A 357 20.55 7.77 -7.50
C HIS A 357 20.56 8.37 -6.11
N ILE A 358 19.53 9.14 -5.78
CA ILE A 358 19.33 9.74 -4.45
C ILE A 358 18.18 9.03 -3.78
N SER A 359 18.41 8.53 -2.57
CA SER A 359 17.40 7.92 -1.72
C SER A 359 17.45 8.48 -0.31
N VAL A 360 16.42 8.16 0.48
CA VAL A 360 16.36 8.49 1.91
C VAL A 360 16.92 7.29 2.69
N GLY A 361 17.86 7.55 3.58
CA GLY A 361 18.37 6.54 4.50
C GLY A 361 17.31 6.13 5.53
N THR A 362 17.47 4.94 6.07
CA THR A 362 16.59 4.38 7.10
C THR A 362 16.91 4.85 8.52
N ASP A 363 17.90 5.71 8.67
CA ASP A 363 18.27 6.31 9.96
C ASP A 363 17.21 7.33 10.44
N ALA A 364 17.20 7.59 11.75
CA ALA A 364 16.25 8.50 12.39
C ALA A 364 16.31 9.95 11.85
N ALA A 365 17.41 10.32 11.19
CA ALA A 365 17.59 11.64 10.59
C ALA A 365 17.13 11.69 9.12
N ALA A 366 16.65 10.57 8.56
CA ALA A 366 16.29 10.44 7.15
C ALA A 366 17.39 11.02 6.25
N SER A 367 18.65 10.59 6.46
CA SER A 367 19.81 11.13 5.76
C SER A 367 19.73 10.86 4.25
N THR A 368 20.34 11.73 3.48
CA THR A 368 20.44 11.52 2.03
C THR A 368 21.51 10.45 1.75
N VAL A 369 21.12 9.43 0.99
CA VAL A 369 22.01 8.37 0.52
C VAL A 369 22.19 8.52 -0.99
N ILE A 370 23.44 8.47 -1.44
CA ILE A 370 23.81 8.48 -2.87
C ILE A 370 24.35 7.11 -3.22
N THR A 371 23.85 6.53 -4.30
CA THR A 371 24.38 5.32 -4.91
C THR A 371 24.77 5.59 -6.36
N THR A 372 25.83 4.93 -6.84
CA THR A 372 26.28 5.03 -8.23
C THR A 372 26.81 3.68 -8.71
N ASP A 373 26.52 3.36 -9.96
CA ASP A 373 27.06 2.18 -10.66
C ASP A 373 28.33 2.50 -11.45
N PHE A 374 28.88 3.71 -11.28
CA PHE A 374 30.14 4.06 -11.92
C PHE A 374 31.26 3.24 -11.30
N GLY A 375 31.77 2.29 -12.06
CA GLY A 375 32.83 1.37 -11.62
C GLY A 375 34.15 2.10 -11.30
N PRO A 376 35.00 1.49 -10.45
CA PRO A 376 36.21 2.15 -9.96
C PRO A 376 37.30 2.40 -11.02
N ASP A 377 37.19 1.86 -12.23
CA ASP A 377 38.31 1.87 -13.17
C ASP A 377 37.92 2.04 -14.65
N ASP A 378 37.85 3.30 -15.08
CA ASP A 378 38.03 3.63 -16.50
C ASP A 378 39.49 3.82 -16.88
N GLY A 379 40.43 3.51 -15.97
CA GLY A 379 41.86 3.70 -16.15
C GLY A 379 42.40 5.12 -15.95
N PHE A 380 41.49 6.15 -15.93
CA PHE A 380 41.88 7.57 -15.85
C PHE A 380 41.17 8.35 -14.72
N SER A 381 40.03 7.88 -14.26
CA SER A 381 39.28 8.56 -13.21
C SER A 381 38.59 7.58 -12.27
N SER A 382 38.52 7.90 -10.99
CA SER A 382 37.75 7.16 -10.02
C SER A 382 36.67 8.02 -9.40
N VAL A 383 35.54 7.37 -9.05
CA VAL A 383 34.41 8.02 -8.42
C VAL A 383 34.24 7.44 -7.01
N ARG A 384 34.05 8.33 -6.03
CA ARG A 384 33.84 7.96 -4.64
C ARG A 384 32.59 8.62 -4.11
N VAL A 385 31.71 7.84 -3.50
CA VAL A 385 30.56 8.38 -2.77
C VAL A 385 31.05 8.88 -1.42
N LEU A 386 30.67 10.12 -1.09
CA LEU A 386 30.97 10.76 0.17
C LEU A 386 29.71 10.70 1.04
N PRO A 387 29.76 9.99 2.19
CA PRO A 387 28.62 9.97 3.10
C PRO A 387 28.37 11.35 3.71
N ALA A 388 27.14 11.59 4.15
CA ALA A 388 26.83 12.76 4.97
C ALA A 388 27.66 12.72 6.27
N LYS A 389 28.15 13.88 6.69
CA LYS A 389 28.90 14.03 7.96
C LYS A 389 28.05 14.74 9.00
N ALA A 390 28.33 14.49 10.27
CA ALA A 390 27.75 15.31 11.34
C ALA A 390 28.25 16.75 11.24
N GLY A 391 27.36 17.71 11.38
CA GLY A 391 27.66 19.13 11.30
C GLY A 391 26.70 19.91 10.43
N THR A 392 27.04 21.15 10.16
CA THR A 392 26.26 22.07 9.31
C THR A 392 27.13 22.58 8.16
N GLY A 393 26.50 23.04 7.09
CA GLY A 393 27.14 23.60 5.91
C GLY A 393 27.50 22.54 4.85
N ASP A 394 28.10 23.02 3.77
CA ASP A 394 28.35 22.27 2.53
C ASP A 394 29.23 21.02 2.75
N ALA A 395 30.17 21.08 3.68
CA ALA A 395 31.07 19.99 4.00
C ALA A 395 30.36 18.80 4.70
N ALA A 396 29.18 19.02 5.26
CA ALA A 396 28.36 17.98 5.89
C ALA A 396 27.45 17.25 4.90
N LEU A 397 27.23 17.80 3.69
CA LEU A 397 26.39 17.18 2.67
C LEU A 397 26.99 15.87 2.16
N PRO A 398 26.17 14.87 1.85
CA PRO A 398 26.61 13.72 1.10
C PRO A 398 27.01 14.15 -0.32
N GLY A 399 27.87 13.39 -0.99
CA GLY A 399 28.32 13.84 -2.28
C GLY A 399 29.03 12.80 -3.10
N ILE A 400 29.60 13.28 -4.20
CA ILE A 400 30.40 12.49 -5.14
C ILE A 400 31.75 13.22 -5.30
N ARG A 401 32.83 12.48 -5.11
CA ARG A 401 34.18 12.94 -5.44
C ARG A 401 34.64 12.28 -6.72
N VAL A 402 35.00 13.09 -7.69
CA VAL A 402 35.61 12.67 -8.96
C VAL A 402 37.12 12.88 -8.85
N VAL A 403 37.89 11.81 -8.96
CA VAL A 403 39.35 11.82 -8.83
C VAL A 403 39.94 11.56 -10.19
N ASP A 404 40.78 12.49 -10.71
CA ASP A 404 41.56 12.28 -11.92
C ASP A 404 42.97 11.86 -11.60
N THR A 405 43.49 10.97 -12.45
CA THR A 405 44.91 10.75 -12.57
C THR A 405 45.47 11.70 -13.63
N GLN A 406 46.58 12.35 -13.34
CA GLN A 406 47.22 13.23 -14.33
C GLN A 406 47.67 12.37 -15.52
N VAL A 407 47.31 12.82 -16.71
CA VAL A 407 47.88 12.29 -17.95
C VAL A 407 49.24 12.96 -18.12
N GLY A 408 50.31 12.19 -17.95
CA GLY A 408 51.66 12.65 -18.10
C GLY A 408 52.04 13.03 -19.54
#